data_543e26467eea2bad38ff3165473434d8
#
_entry.id   543e26467eea2bad38ff3165473434d8
#
_cell.length_a   1.000
_cell.length_b   1.000
_cell.length_c   1.000
_cell.angle_alpha   90.00
_cell.angle_beta   90.00
_cell.angle_gamma   90.00
#
_symmetry.space_group_name_H-M   'P 1'
#
loop_
_entity.id
_entity.type
_entity.pdbx_description
1 polymer ?
#
loop_
_entity_poly.entity_id
_entity_poly.type
_entity_poly.pdbx_seq_one_letter_code
_entity_poly.pdbx_strand_id
1 'polypeptide(L)'
;MAAYKLTVRRRGVTRRERFASLPEALAALEARLDELAPGERRGPERGLVRDIEPVAQVALRGEVAGPGARGGIDVRGDGSAEAYTGRLRRVLVAREPGETAHDALRRALGA
;
A
#
# COMPACT_ATOMS: atom_id res chain seq x y z
N MET A 1 3.95 4.17 -23.59
CA MET A 1 3.86 2.76 -23.25
C MET A 1 3.72 2.62 -21.76
N ALA A 2 2.80 1.78 -21.31
CA ALA A 2 2.54 1.66 -19.88
C ALA A 2 3.54 0.71 -19.25
N ALA A 3 4.58 1.25 -18.68
CA ALA A 3 5.69 0.49 -18.14
C ALA A 3 5.54 0.18 -16.64
N TYR A 4 4.65 0.87 -15.96
CA TYR A 4 4.47 0.71 -14.51
C TYR A 4 3.15 0.01 -14.22
N LYS A 5 3.22 -1.03 -13.40
CA LYS A 5 2.04 -1.81 -13.05
C LYS A 5 1.70 -1.57 -11.58
N LEU A 6 0.45 -1.24 -11.34
CA LEU A 6 -0.10 -1.16 -10.00
C LEU A 6 -0.91 -2.42 -9.74
N THR A 7 -0.65 -3.08 -8.63
CA THR A 7 -1.42 -4.25 -8.19
C THR A 7 -1.99 -3.94 -6.82
N VAL A 8 -3.29 -4.07 -6.69
CA VAL A 8 -3.96 -3.87 -5.39
C VAL A 8 -4.63 -5.18 -5.00
N ARG A 9 -4.34 -5.65 -3.80
CA ARG A 9 -4.90 -6.89 -3.27
C ARG A 9 -5.71 -6.63 -2.03
N ARG A 10 -6.90 -7.21 -2.02
CA ARG A 10 -7.81 -7.07 -0.92
C ARG A 10 -8.62 -8.35 -0.80
N ARG A 11 -8.41 -9.08 0.29
CA ARG A 11 -9.19 -10.29 0.58
C ARG A 11 -9.27 -11.28 -0.58
N GLY A 12 -8.14 -11.57 -1.17
CA GLY A 12 -8.10 -12.52 -2.27
C GLY A 12 -8.48 -11.94 -3.62
N VAL A 13 -8.96 -10.71 -3.67
CA VAL A 13 -9.26 -10.06 -4.93
C VAL A 13 -8.05 -9.25 -5.33
N THR A 14 -7.62 -9.38 -6.57
CA THR A 14 -6.47 -8.67 -7.10
C THR A 14 -6.89 -7.84 -8.28
N ARG A 15 -6.53 -6.58 -8.28
CA ARG A 15 -6.75 -5.67 -9.41
C ARG A 15 -5.42 -5.18 -9.91
N ARG A 16 -5.31 -5.08 -11.24
CA ARG A 16 -4.09 -4.61 -11.87
C ARG A 16 -4.41 -3.48 -12.84
N GLU A 17 -3.56 -2.47 -12.82
CA GLU A 17 -3.67 -1.33 -13.74
C GLU A 17 -2.28 -0.97 -14.21
N ARG A 18 -2.18 -0.33 -15.36
CA ARG A 18 -0.90 0.06 -15.93
C ARG A 18 -0.86 1.55 -16.17
N PHE A 19 0.31 2.13 -16.00
CA PHE A 19 0.51 3.57 -16.12
C PHE A 19 1.80 3.86 -16.89
N ALA A 20 1.82 5.01 -17.54
CA ALA A 20 2.97 5.40 -18.36
C ALA A 20 4.14 5.90 -17.52
N SER A 21 3.88 6.43 -16.34
CA SER A 21 4.92 7.00 -15.50
C SER A 21 4.79 6.56 -14.05
N LEU A 22 5.91 6.63 -13.34
CA LEU A 22 5.91 6.30 -11.92
C LEU A 22 5.03 7.26 -11.11
N PRO A 23 5.09 8.58 -11.32
CA PRO A 23 4.19 9.48 -10.57
C PRO A 23 2.72 9.16 -10.78
N GLU A 24 2.32 8.82 -11.99
CA GLU A 24 0.93 8.43 -12.25
C GLU A 24 0.55 7.16 -11.50
N ALA A 25 1.44 6.18 -11.51
CA ALA A 25 1.20 4.93 -10.81
C ALA A 25 1.08 5.14 -9.30
N LEU A 26 1.94 5.99 -8.73
CA LEU A 26 1.89 6.27 -7.30
C LEU A 26 0.66 7.09 -6.92
N ALA A 27 0.25 8.01 -7.77
CA ALA A 27 -0.98 8.76 -7.52
C ALA A 27 -2.19 7.83 -7.55
N ALA A 28 -2.21 6.89 -8.49
CA ALA A 28 -3.28 5.91 -8.56
C ALA A 28 -3.26 4.97 -7.36
N LEU A 29 -2.09 4.57 -6.91
CA LEU A 29 -1.95 3.76 -5.70
C LEU A 29 -2.61 4.46 -4.52
N GLU A 30 -2.28 5.71 -4.30
CA GLU A 30 -2.86 6.47 -3.20
C GLU A 30 -4.38 6.56 -3.33
N ALA A 31 -4.86 6.88 -4.52
CA ALA A 31 -6.29 7.01 -4.74
C ALA A 31 -7.03 5.69 -4.50
N ARG A 32 -6.47 4.57 -4.98
CA ARG A 32 -7.12 3.27 -4.79
C ARG A 32 -7.14 2.86 -3.34
N LEU A 33 -6.05 3.08 -2.62
CA LEU A 33 -6.01 2.71 -1.21
C LEU A 33 -6.92 3.60 -0.38
N ASP A 34 -7.01 4.89 -0.72
CA ASP A 34 -7.93 5.79 -0.02
C ASP A 34 -9.38 5.38 -0.24
N GLU A 35 -9.72 4.93 -1.44
CA GLU A 35 -11.07 4.47 -1.73
C GLU A 35 -11.42 3.22 -0.93
N LEU A 36 -10.47 2.34 -0.76
CA LEU A 36 -10.73 1.05 -0.15
C LEU A 36 -10.49 1.02 1.35
N ALA A 37 -9.59 1.86 1.85
CA ALA A 37 -9.21 1.83 3.25
C ALA A 37 -10.37 2.02 4.22
N PRO A 38 -11.33 2.92 3.97
CA PRO A 38 -12.45 3.05 4.89
C PRO A 38 -13.25 1.76 5.02
N GLY A 39 -13.35 0.98 3.94
CA GLY A 39 -14.06 -0.29 3.98
C GLY A 39 -13.27 -1.40 4.62
N GLU A 40 -11.97 -1.22 4.74
CA GLU A 40 -11.10 -2.20 5.35
C GLU A 40 -10.72 -1.85 6.78
N ARG A 41 -10.98 -0.64 7.21
CA ARG A 41 -10.66 -0.26 8.56
C ARG A 41 -11.51 -1.06 9.53
N ARG A 42 -10.85 -1.71 10.46
CA ARG A 42 -11.54 -2.55 11.41
C ARG A 42 -11.17 -2.13 12.80
N GLY A 43 -12.17 -1.86 13.59
CA GLY A 43 -11.96 -1.74 15.00
C GLY A 43 -11.92 -3.12 15.63
N PRO A 44 -11.83 -3.20 16.94
CA PRO A 44 -11.98 -4.47 17.61
C PRO A 44 -13.32 -5.09 17.25
N GLU A 45 -13.30 -6.35 16.88
CA GLU A 45 -14.54 -7.02 16.51
C GLU A 45 -15.31 -7.35 17.74
N ARG A 46 -16.51 -6.81 17.82
CA ARG A 46 -17.32 -7.09 18.97
C ARG A 46 -17.91 -8.46 18.88
N GLY A 47 -17.80 -9.16 19.96
CA GLY A 47 -18.37 -10.48 20.04
C GLY A 47 -17.63 -11.55 19.30
N LEU A 48 -16.60 -11.21 18.61
CA LEU A 48 -15.79 -12.19 17.94
C LEU A 48 -14.52 -12.40 18.71
N VAL A 49 -14.10 -13.56 18.73
CA VAL A 49 -12.87 -13.83 19.31
C VAL A 49 -11.83 -13.42 18.40
N ARG A 50 -10.99 -12.71 18.89
CA ARG A 50 -10.14 -12.39 18.12
C ARG A 50 -8.91 -12.33 18.62
N ASP A 51 -8.24 -12.93 18.41
CA ASP A 51 -6.92 -13.10 18.86
C ASP A 51 -5.94 -12.29 18.06
N ILE A 52 -6.30 -11.86 16.89
CA ILE A 52 -5.43 -11.09 16.03
C ILE A 52 -5.75 -9.63 16.16
N GLU A 53 -4.76 -8.86 16.60
CA GLU A 53 -4.94 -7.42 16.70
C GLU A 53 -5.12 -6.82 15.32
N PRO A 54 -6.04 -5.86 15.15
CA PRO A 54 -6.22 -5.24 13.83
C PRO A 54 -4.93 -4.67 13.24
N VAL A 55 -4.05 -4.14 14.09
CA VAL A 55 -2.82 -3.55 13.59
C VAL A 55 -1.89 -4.61 12.99
N ALA A 56 -2.02 -5.86 13.40
CA ALA A 56 -1.17 -6.92 12.88
C ALA A 56 -1.65 -7.48 11.56
N GLN A 57 -2.90 -7.18 11.17
CA GLN A 57 -3.45 -7.71 9.94
C GLN A 57 -3.19 -6.77 8.78
N VAL A 58 -2.67 -7.31 7.69
CA VAL A 58 -2.59 -6.56 6.45
C VAL A 58 -3.91 -6.76 5.74
N ALA A 59 -4.74 -5.73 5.71
CA ALA A 59 -6.06 -5.80 5.12
C ALA A 59 -6.04 -5.45 3.64
N LEU A 60 -5.09 -4.64 3.22
CA LEU A 60 -5.04 -4.10 1.88
C LEU A 60 -3.59 -3.85 1.50
N ARG A 61 -3.20 -4.26 0.33
CA ARG A 61 -1.83 -4.05 -0.15
C ARG A 61 -1.86 -3.51 -1.55
N GLY A 62 -1.12 -2.43 -1.79
CA GLY A 62 -0.92 -1.91 -3.12
C GLY A 62 0.56 -1.90 -3.44
N GLU A 63 0.92 -2.30 -4.66
CA GLU A 63 2.31 -2.38 -5.06
C GLU A 63 2.49 -1.83 -6.47
N VAL A 64 3.54 -1.07 -6.66
CA VAL A 64 3.91 -0.54 -7.96
C VAL A 64 5.23 -1.15 -8.38
N ALA A 65 5.29 -1.63 -9.61
CA ALA A 65 6.50 -2.22 -10.17
C ALA A 65 6.72 -1.71 -11.59
N GLY A 66 7.95 -1.37 -11.89
CA GLY A 66 8.32 -0.91 -13.22
C GLY A 66 9.82 -0.72 -13.31
N PRO A 67 10.30 -0.09 -14.40
CA PRO A 67 11.75 0.08 -14.59
C PRO A 67 12.36 0.85 -13.43
N GLY A 68 13.29 0.21 -12.73
CA GLY A 68 14.04 0.85 -11.67
C GLY A 68 13.24 1.21 -10.41
N ALA A 69 12.00 0.72 -10.30
CA ALA A 69 11.18 1.07 -9.15
C ALA A 69 10.30 -0.11 -8.74
N ARG A 70 10.29 -0.39 -7.45
CA ARG A 70 9.38 -1.38 -6.90
C ARG A 70 9.14 -1.09 -5.44
N GLY A 71 7.89 -0.95 -5.09
CA GLY A 71 7.53 -0.69 -3.70
C GLY A 71 6.03 -0.65 -3.54
N GLY A 72 5.58 -0.51 -2.34
CA GLY A 72 4.15 -0.52 -2.07
C GLY A 72 3.79 -0.03 -0.69
N ILE A 73 2.52 -0.16 -0.40
CA ILE A 73 1.93 0.25 0.88
C ILE A 73 1.11 -0.92 1.40
N ASP A 74 1.33 -1.27 2.65
CA ASP A 74 0.46 -2.19 3.37
C ASP A 74 -0.43 -1.39 4.28
N VAL A 75 -1.73 -1.59 4.18
CA VAL A 75 -2.71 -0.96 5.08
C VAL A 75 -3.21 -2.05 6.01
N ARG A 76 -3.11 -1.80 7.29
CA ARG A 76 -3.51 -2.76 8.30
C ARG A 76 -4.95 -2.53 8.75
N GLY A 77 -5.47 -3.47 9.50
CA GLY A 77 -6.87 -3.43 9.90
C GLY A 77 -7.27 -2.23 10.72
N ASP A 78 -6.31 -1.60 11.40
CA ASP A 78 -6.61 -0.39 12.18
C ASP A 78 -6.50 0.89 11.34
N GLY A 79 -6.23 0.75 10.05
CA GLY A 79 -6.08 1.89 9.15
C GLY A 79 -4.67 2.42 9.04
N SER A 80 -3.72 1.89 9.82
CA SER A 80 -2.34 2.33 9.71
C SER A 80 -1.74 1.83 8.40
N ALA A 81 -0.80 2.58 7.87
CA ALA A 81 -0.17 2.26 6.61
C ALA A 81 1.35 2.28 6.74
N GLU A 82 2.00 1.41 6.00
CA GLU A 82 3.44 1.29 6.04
C GLU A 82 3.98 1.13 4.63
N ALA A 83 4.98 1.92 4.29
CA ALA A 83 5.60 1.86 2.97
C ALA A 83 6.76 0.87 2.98
N TYR A 84 6.97 0.22 1.84
CA TYR A 84 8.12 -0.66 1.66
C TYR A 84 8.65 -0.53 0.25
N THR A 85 9.90 -0.92 0.06
CA THR A 85 10.51 -1.03 -1.27
C THR A 85 11.12 -2.42 -1.38
N GLY A 86 11.47 -2.81 -2.60
CA GLY A 86 12.18 -4.04 -2.84
C GLY A 86 11.33 -5.09 -3.50
N ARG A 87 12.01 -6.07 -4.07
CA ARG A 87 11.37 -7.11 -4.84
C ARG A 87 11.33 -8.42 -4.08
N LEU A 88 12.48 -9.01 -3.82
CA LEU A 88 12.56 -10.27 -3.11
C LEU A 88 12.61 -10.05 -1.62
N ARG A 89 13.26 -8.99 -1.21
CA ARG A 89 13.36 -8.64 0.19
C ARG A 89 12.71 -7.28 0.36
N ARG A 90 11.70 -7.21 1.18
CA ARG A 90 11.03 -5.95 1.44
C ARG A 90 11.78 -5.17 2.49
N VAL A 91 11.99 -3.91 2.20
CA VAL A 91 12.65 -3.01 3.13
C VAL A 91 11.64 -1.94 3.51
N LEU A 92 11.33 -1.84 4.79
CA LEU A 92 10.37 -0.85 5.26
C LEU A 92 10.97 0.53 5.11
N VAL A 93 10.13 1.49 4.73
CA VAL A 93 10.54 2.87 4.56
C VAL A 93 10.01 3.67 5.74
N ALA A 94 10.92 4.19 6.55
CA ALA A 94 10.53 5.00 7.69
C ALA A 94 9.98 6.34 7.21
N ARG A 95 8.93 6.80 7.87
CA ARG A 95 8.37 8.11 7.57
C ARG A 95 9.16 9.18 8.28
N GLU A 96 9.38 10.28 7.59
CA GLU A 96 9.94 11.45 8.21
C GLU A 96 8.82 12.27 8.84
N PRO A 97 9.15 13.19 9.77
CA PRO A 97 8.10 13.98 10.41
C PRO A 97 7.22 14.68 9.38
N GLY A 98 5.92 14.53 9.53
CA GLY A 98 4.96 15.13 8.62
C GLY A 98 4.65 14.32 7.37
N GLU A 99 5.36 13.23 7.13
CA GLU A 99 5.09 12.41 5.95
C GLU A 99 3.99 11.39 6.21
N THR A 100 3.18 11.14 5.18
CA THR A 100 2.32 9.97 5.15
C THR A 100 3.16 8.79 4.63
N ALA A 101 2.62 7.59 4.69
CA ALA A 101 3.29 6.44 4.09
C ALA A 101 3.48 6.64 2.59
N HIS A 102 2.50 7.25 1.92
CA HIS A 102 2.61 7.53 0.48
C HIS A 102 3.72 8.53 0.18
N ASP A 103 3.88 9.55 1.02
CA ASP A 103 4.97 10.51 0.86
C ASP A 103 6.31 9.82 1.01
N ALA A 104 6.42 8.94 2.00
CA ALA A 104 7.66 8.20 2.23
C ALA A 104 7.98 7.29 1.03
N LEU A 105 6.96 6.66 0.46
CA LEU A 105 7.17 5.81 -0.70
C LEU A 105 7.63 6.61 -1.91
N ARG A 106 7.00 7.77 -2.17
CA ARG A 106 7.42 8.64 -3.26
C ARG A 106 8.88 9.04 -3.11
N ARG A 107 9.26 9.41 -1.91
CA ARG A 107 10.64 9.81 -1.62
C ARG A 107 11.59 8.64 -1.89
N ALA A 108 11.24 7.47 -1.41
CA ALA A 108 12.12 6.30 -1.54
C ALA A 108 12.27 5.86 -3.00
N LEU A 109 11.25 6.05 -3.82
CA LEU A 109 11.30 5.65 -5.22
C LEU A 109 11.75 6.77 -6.15
N GLY A 110 12.03 7.94 -5.61
CA GLY A 110 12.52 9.05 -6.41
C GLY A 110 11.48 9.73 -7.28
N ALA A 111 10.25 9.67 -6.85
CA ALA A 111 9.16 10.24 -7.64
C ALA A 111 8.56 11.47 -7.00
#